data_78cf8d90be91e60e008c3f9de003e8f6
#
_entry.id   78cf8d90be91e60e008c3f9de003e8f6
#
_cell.length_a   1.000
_cell.length_b   1.000
_cell.length_c   1.000
_cell.angle_alpha   90.00
_cell.angle_beta   90.00
_cell.angle_gamma   90.00
#
_symmetry.space_group_name_H-M   'P 1'
#
loop_
_entity.id
_entity.type
_entity.pdbx_description
1 polymer ?
#
loop_
_entity_poly.entity_id
_entity_poly.type
_entity_poly.pdbx_seq_one_letter_code
_entity_poly.pdbx_strand_id
1 'polypeptide(L)'
;MDTLKWWQQTAVYQIYPRSFQDTTGSGEGDIPGVTRHLDYLRKLGVGAIWLTPIYPSPMVDNGYDISDYTAIDPRYGTMADMDTLITEGKKRDIRIVMDLVYNHTSDQHAWFQESKCSRTNDKADWYIWRDAKEDGSAPTNWRSIFGGPAWTWCEERQQYYLHTFAVEQPDLNWANPAVRQALYDAANFWIDKGVGGFRIDAIVYIKKPAVLADGPVDGADGLSSIHKMIANTPGILDFLHEFRRNVFDGHDIFTVAEANGVTPADLPRWVGKDGAFSMLFEFSHTNLEFPDDEVWCRAETWPLTKLKKALSDSQQATAANGWYPIFFENH
;
A
#
# COMPACT_ATOMS: atom_id res chain seq x y z
N MET A 1 -23.01 19.00 -17.46
CA MET A 1 -22.31 17.70 -17.35
C MET A 1 -20.92 18.01 -16.83
N ASP A 2 -20.56 17.51 -15.68
CA ASP A 2 -19.20 17.66 -15.17
C ASP A 2 -18.24 16.95 -16.15
N THR A 3 -17.17 17.65 -16.52
CA THR A 3 -16.14 17.07 -17.38
C THR A 3 -15.47 15.92 -16.64
N LEU A 4 -15.41 14.76 -17.28
CA LEU A 4 -14.72 13.60 -16.72
C LEU A 4 -13.26 13.96 -16.38
N LYS A 5 -12.78 13.46 -15.27
CA LYS A 5 -11.37 13.57 -14.89
C LYS A 5 -10.52 12.73 -15.86
N TRP A 6 -9.25 13.10 -16.04
CA TRP A 6 -8.36 12.43 -16.98
C TRP A 6 -8.24 10.91 -16.68
N TRP A 7 -8.19 10.52 -15.41
CA TRP A 7 -8.07 9.12 -14.97
C TRP A 7 -9.36 8.29 -15.16
N GLN A 8 -10.50 8.94 -15.36
CA GLN A 8 -11.77 8.27 -15.70
C GLN A 8 -11.85 7.85 -17.18
N GLN A 9 -10.90 8.28 -18.00
CA GLN A 9 -10.89 8.07 -19.44
C GLN A 9 -9.65 7.34 -19.93
N THR A 10 -8.92 6.67 -19.03
CA THR A 10 -7.64 6.03 -19.38
C THR A 10 -7.52 4.63 -18.81
N ALA A 11 -6.60 3.85 -19.39
CA ALA A 11 -6.09 2.63 -18.80
C ALA A 11 -4.81 2.93 -18.01
N VAL A 12 -4.70 2.33 -16.84
CA VAL A 12 -3.46 2.32 -16.04
C VAL A 12 -2.72 1.01 -16.32
N TYR A 13 -1.44 1.11 -16.66
CA TYR A 13 -0.59 -0.04 -16.91
C TYR A 13 0.41 -0.19 -15.76
N GLN A 14 0.35 -1.31 -15.05
CA GLN A 14 1.30 -1.61 -13.99
C GLN A 14 2.63 -2.05 -14.59
N ILE A 15 3.73 -1.52 -14.08
CA ILE A 15 5.10 -1.92 -14.43
C ILE A 15 5.86 -2.28 -13.16
N TYR A 16 6.40 -3.49 -13.13
CA TYR A 16 7.53 -3.88 -12.30
C TYR A 16 8.82 -3.46 -13.03
N PRO A 17 9.50 -2.36 -12.65
CA PRO A 17 10.70 -1.91 -13.36
C PRO A 17 11.75 -3.01 -13.44
N ARG A 18 11.94 -3.76 -12.36
CA ARG A 18 12.90 -4.87 -12.24
C ARG A 18 12.83 -5.88 -13.38
N SER A 19 11.63 -6.19 -13.88
CA SER A 19 11.41 -7.22 -14.91
C SER A 19 10.96 -6.66 -16.27
N PHE A 20 10.91 -5.33 -16.44
CA PHE A 20 10.34 -4.72 -17.63
C PHE A 20 11.36 -4.57 -18.77
N GLN A 21 12.45 -3.84 -18.54
CA GLN A 21 13.50 -3.62 -19.53
C GLN A 21 14.81 -3.23 -18.87
N ASP A 22 15.84 -4.03 -19.03
CA ASP A 22 17.21 -3.75 -18.64
C ASP A 22 17.92 -2.93 -19.75
N THR A 23 18.49 -1.78 -19.37
CA THR A 23 19.27 -0.94 -20.29
C THR A 23 20.77 -0.97 -20.01
N THR A 24 21.17 -1.57 -18.90
CA THR A 24 22.55 -1.60 -18.40
C THR A 24 23.25 -2.94 -18.59
N GLY A 25 22.50 -4.02 -18.80
CA GLY A 25 23.01 -5.39 -18.84
C GLY A 25 23.22 -5.99 -17.45
N SER A 26 22.60 -5.43 -16.43
CA SER A 26 22.68 -5.92 -15.04
C SER A 26 21.88 -7.21 -14.80
N GLY A 27 20.93 -7.53 -15.67
CA GLY A 27 19.95 -8.59 -15.48
C GLY A 27 18.66 -8.11 -14.81
N GLU A 28 18.59 -6.86 -14.39
CA GLU A 28 17.40 -6.23 -13.82
C GLU A 28 16.99 -5.01 -14.66
N GLY A 29 15.68 -4.83 -14.84
CA GLY A 29 15.12 -3.69 -15.55
C GLY A 29 15.24 -2.39 -14.74
N ASP A 30 15.12 -1.25 -15.45
CA ASP A 30 15.41 0.08 -14.89
C ASP A 30 14.44 1.16 -15.41
N ILE A 31 14.49 2.35 -14.80
CA ILE A 31 13.65 3.51 -15.16
C ILE A 31 13.94 4.00 -16.58
N PRO A 32 15.21 4.07 -17.06
CA PRO A 32 15.51 4.33 -18.46
C PRO A 32 14.85 3.34 -19.42
N GLY A 33 14.73 2.07 -19.04
CA GLY A 33 14.02 1.05 -19.81
C GLY A 33 12.53 1.35 -19.94
N VAL A 34 11.88 1.78 -18.86
CA VAL A 34 10.49 2.24 -18.93
C VAL A 34 10.36 3.45 -19.84
N THR A 35 11.26 4.42 -19.73
CA THR A 35 11.27 5.65 -20.54
C THR A 35 11.37 5.33 -22.04
N ARG A 36 12.20 4.36 -22.44
CA ARG A 36 12.34 3.92 -23.84
C ARG A 36 11.06 3.33 -24.42
N HIS A 37 10.15 2.81 -23.59
CA HIS A 37 8.92 2.15 -24.04
C HIS A 37 7.66 3.04 -23.97
N LEU A 38 7.78 4.33 -23.65
CA LEU A 38 6.65 5.24 -23.57
C LEU A 38 5.86 5.34 -24.89
N ASP A 39 6.52 5.32 -26.05
CA ASP A 39 5.83 5.35 -27.34
C ASP A 39 5.03 4.07 -27.62
N TYR A 40 5.54 2.91 -27.19
CA TYR A 40 4.80 1.66 -27.24
C TYR A 40 3.55 1.72 -26.35
N LEU A 41 3.70 2.16 -25.10
CA LEU A 41 2.59 2.28 -24.14
C LEU A 41 1.53 3.28 -24.63
N ARG A 42 1.96 4.40 -25.22
CA ARG A 42 1.02 5.35 -25.83
C ARG A 42 0.23 4.72 -26.99
N LYS A 43 0.88 3.95 -27.87
CA LYS A 43 0.21 3.23 -28.97
C LYS A 43 -0.77 2.18 -28.46
N LEU A 44 -0.50 1.58 -27.31
CA LEU A 44 -1.39 0.63 -26.64
C LEU A 44 -2.64 1.31 -26.03
N GLY A 45 -2.66 2.64 -25.93
CA GLY A 45 -3.77 3.41 -25.35
C GLY A 45 -3.63 3.65 -23.85
N VAL A 46 -2.45 3.42 -23.28
CA VAL A 46 -2.15 3.68 -21.87
C VAL A 46 -2.02 5.18 -21.64
N GLY A 47 -2.71 5.71 -20.65
CA GLY A 47 -2.59 7.12 -20.23
C GLY A 47 -2.02 7.31 -18.83
N ALA A 48 -1.75 6.21 -18.10
CA ALA A 48 -1.01 6.23 -16.85
C ALA A 48 -0.20 4.95 -16.65
N ILE A 49 0.98 5.08 -16.05
CA ILE A 49 1.84 3.97 -15.67
C ILE A 49 1.91 3.95 -14.14
N TRP A 50 1.51 2.85 -13.53
CA TRP A 50 1.79 2.59 -12.12
C TRP A 50 3.09 1.81 -12.00
N LEU A 51 4.10 2.45 -11.39
CA LEU A 51 5.36 1.80 -11.02
C LEU A 51 5.20 1.13 -9.65
N THR A 52 5.53 -0.16 -9.56
CA THR A 52 5.75 -0.78 -8.25
C THR A 52 6.94 -0.10 -7.56
N PRO A 53 7.15 -0.31 -6.23
CA PRO A 53 8.13 0.47 -5.49
C PRO A 53 9.52 0.52 -6.14
N ILE A 54 10.03 1.73 -6.33
CA ILE A 54 11.37 2.02 -6.90
C ILE A 54 12.29 2.71 -5.89
N TYR A 55 11.87 2.75 -4.66
CA TYR A 55 12.60 3.32 -3.53
C TYR A 55 13.73 2.40 -3.07
N PRO A 56 14.76 2.92 -2.37
CA PRO A 56 15.75 2.07 -1.70
C PRO A 56 15.08 1.03 -0.80
N SER A 57 15.47 -0.23 -1.01
CA SER A 57 14.89 -1.38 -0.31
C SER A 57 15.90 -2.51 -0.19
N PRO A 58 15.96 -3.24 0.93
CA PRO A 58 16.65 -4.52 1.04
C PRO A 58 16.07 -5.62 0.15
N MET A 59 14.85 -5.44 -0.42
CA MET A 59 14.17 -6.36 -1.31
C MET A 59 13.68 -7.66 -0.64
N VAL A 60 13.41 -7.63 0.64
CA VAL A 60 12.80 -8.76 1.35
C VAL A 60 11.42 -9.06 0.80
N ASP A 61 10.68 -8.00 0.45
CA ASP A 61 9.33 -8.08 -0.15
C ASP A 61 9.27 -7.32 -1.49
N ASN A 62 10.17 -7.64 -2.40
CA ASN A 62 10.21 -7.10 -3.78
C ASN A 62 10.09 -5.56 -3.88
N GLY A 63 10.61 -4.83 -2.88
CA GLY A 63 10.61 -3.37 -2.83
C GLY A 63 9.55 -2.78 -1.89
N TYR A 64 8.62 -3.56 -1.38
CA TYR A 64 7.62 -3.09 -0.42
C TYR A 64 8.19 -2.89 1.00
N ASP A 65 9.42 -3.30 1.26
CA ASP A 65 10.22 -2.99 2.46
C ASP A 65 11.09 -1.74 2.22
N ILE A 66 10.48 -0.55 2.30
CA ILE A 66 11.09 0.72 1.90
C ILE A 66 12.01 1.26 3.00
N SER A 67 13.25 1.62 2.65
CA SER A 67 14.22 2.22 3.57
C SER A 67 14.41 3.74 3.42
N ASP A 68 13.93 4.35 2.32
CA ASP A 68 13.87 5.81 2.11
C ASP A 68 12.77 6.14 1.10
N TYR A 69 11.77 6.92 1.51
CA TYR A 69 10.62 7.28 0.66
C TYR A 69 10.90 8.37 -0.38
N THR A 70 12.04 9.05 -0.31
CA THR A 70 12.35 10.24 -1.14
C THR A 70 13.52 10.03 -2.08
N ALA A 71 14.06 8.82 -2.16
CA ALA A 71 15.14 8.44 -3.05
C ALA A 71 14.71 7.37 -4.07
N ILE A 72 15.52 7.19 -5.09
CA ILE A 72 15.43 6.10 -6.06
C ILE A 72 16.49 5.05 -5.71
N ASP A 73 16.09 3.78 -5.72
CA ASP A 73 17.04 2.68 -5.56
C ASP A 73 18.04 2.68 -6.73
N PRO A 74 19.34 2.65 -6.45
CA PRO A 74 20.38 2.65 -7.49
C PRO A 74 20.27 1.52 -8.52
N ARG A 75 19.58 0.42 -8.18
CA ARG A 75 19.27 -0.67 -9.14
C ARG A 75 18.39 -0.20 -10.28
N TYR A 76 17.48 0.73 -10.03
CA TYR A 76 16.53 1.23 -11.01
C TYR A 76 16.98 2.50 -11.72
N GLY A 77 18.01 3.17 -11.24
CA GLY A 77 18.53 4.40 -11.80
C GLY A 77 18.69 5.52 -10.79
N THR A 78 18.53 6.74 -11.25
CA THR A 78 18.74 7.96 -10.48
C THR A 78 17.47 8.81 -10.40
N MET A 79 17.49 9.84 -9.54
CA MET A 79 16.43 10.84 -9.51
C MET A 79 16.31 11.60 -10.84
N ALA A 80 17.42 11.82 -11.56
CA ALA A 80 17.39 12.43 -12.89
C ALA A 80 16.70 11.54 -13.94
N ASP A 81 16.83 10.22 -13.83
CA ASP A 81 16.11 9.29 -14.69
C ASP A 81 14.60 9.33 -14.41
N MET A 82 14.21 9.46 -13.15
CA MET A 82 12.81 9.63 -12.77
C MET A 82 12.23 10.96 -13.26
N ASP A 83 12.96 12.06 -13.11
CA ASP A 83 12.56 13.37 -13.65
C ASP A 83 12.41 13.34 -15.18
N THR A 84 13.29 12.57 -15.85
CA THR A 84 13.19 12.31 -17.30
C THR A 84 11.94 11.51 -17.64
N LEU A 85 11.66 10.42 -16.92
CA LEU A 85 10.47 9.60 -17.13
C LEU A 85 9.18 10.42 -16.98
N ILE A 86 9.07 11.24 -15.92
CA ILE A 86 7.92 12.11 -15.69
C ILE A 86 7.77 13.11 -16.85
N THR A 87 8.85 13.74 -17.27
CA THR A 87 8.85 14.74 -18.34
C THR A 87 8.47 14.15 -19.68
N GLU A 88 9.07 13.01 -20.05
CA GLU A 88 8.80 12.31 -21.30
C GLU A 88 7.40 11.69 -21.33
N GLY A 89 6.91 11.22 -20.17
CA GLY A 89 5.53 10.78 -20.00
C GLY A 89 4.53 11.90 -20.28
N LYS A 90 4.74 13.08 -19.70
CA LYS A 90 3.87 14.26 -19.92
C LYS A 90 3.78 14.67 -21.40
N LYS A 91 4.87 14.58 -22.15
CA LYS A 91 4.89 14.87 -23.61
C LYS A 91 4.01 13.90 -24.42
N ARG A 92 3.71 12.73 -23.86
CA ARG A 92 2.92 11.66 -24.49
C ARG A 92 1.54 11.47 -23.87
N ASP A 93 1.10 12.41 -23.03
CA ASP A 93 -0.12 12.30 -22.21
C ASP A 93 -0.15 11.01 -21.36
N ILE A 94 1.01 10.57 -20.88
CA ILE A 94 1.15 9.46 -19.94
C ILE A 94 1.57 10.02 -18.59
N ARG A 95 0.80 9.73 -17.54
CA ARG A 95 1.10 10.14 -16.17
C ARG A 95 1.76 9.00 -15.41
N ILE A 96 2.70 9.34 -14.52
CA ILE A 96 3.39 8.36 -13.68
C ILE A 96 2.69 8.31 -12.32
N VAL A 97 2.31 7.12 -11.91
CA VAL A 97 1.67 6.80 -10.62
C VAL A 97 2.69 6.04 -9.78
N MET A 98 2.94 6.54 -8.57
CA MET A 98 3.88 5.92 -7.62
C MET A 98 3.15 5.01 -6.64
N ASP A 99 3.86 4.07 -6.06
CA ASP A 99 3.35 3.23 -4.97
C ASP A 99 3.70 3.85 -3.60
N LEU A 100 2.73 3.99 -2.71
CA LEU A 100 2.93 4.46 -1.33
C LEU A 100 2.69 3.31 -0.36
N VAL A 101 3.74 2.83 0.26
CA VAL A 101 3.70 1.77 1.26
C VAL A 101 3.77 2.41 2.64
N TYR A 102 2.62 2.67 3.24
CA TYR A 102 2.53 3.54 4.41
C TYR A 102 2.07 2.81 5.69
N ASN A 103 1.77 1.50 5.62
CA ASN A 103 1.54 0.70 6.82
C ASN A 103 2.83 0.45 7.62
N HIS A 104 3.96 0.27 6.94
CA HIS A 104 5.24 -0.14 7.51
C HIS A 104 6.41 0.49 6.75
N THR A 105 7.60 0.34 7.28
CA THR A 105 8.87 0.60 6.57
C THR A 105 9.70 -0.66 6.54
N SER A 106 10.83 -0.65 5.81
CA SER A 106 11.90 -1.60 6.10
C SER A 106 12.42 -1.42 7.53
N ASP A 107 12.91 -2.50 8.14
CA ASP A 107 13.70 -2.45 9.37
C ASP A 107 15.02 -1.68 9.18
N GLN A 108 15.48 -1.51 7.92
CA GLN A 108 16.66 -0.70 7.57
C GLN A 108 16.35 0.79 7.42
N HIS A 109 15.08 1.21 7.51
CA HIS A 109 14.72 2.62 7.46
C HIS A 109 15.34 3.37 8.66
N ALA A 110 15.86 4.57 8.41
CA ALA A 110 16.51 5.38 9.46
C ALA A 110 15.60 5.62 10.68
N TRP A 111 14.29 5.74 10.44
CA TRP A 111 13.30 5.91 11.53
C TRP A 111 13.25 4.69 12.45
N PHE A 112 13.27 3.46 11.89
CA PHE A 112 13.24 2.26 12.71
C PHE A 112 14.58 2.03 13.41
N GLN A 113 15.69 2.26 12.72
CA GLN A 113 17.02 2.15 13.31
C GLN A 113 17.18 3.09 14.51
N GLU A 114 16.65 4.31 14.47
CA GLU A 114 16.62 5.23 15.61
C GLU A 114 15.64 4.75 16.68
N SER A 115 14.41 4.36 16.29
CA SER A 115 13.36 3.93 17.23
C SER A 115 13.78 2.74 18.09
N LYS A 116 14.45 1.75 17.50
CA LYS A 116 14.86 0.53 18.22
C LYS A 116 15.95 0.76 19.28
N CYS A 117 16.74 1.83 19.15
CA CYS A 117 17.87 2.10 20.06
C CYS A 117 17.45 2.64 21.43
N SER A 118 16.21 3.14 21.58
CA SER A 118 15.79 3.77 22.83
C SER A 118 14.28 3.81 23.00
N ARG A 119 13.79 3.75 24.22
CA ARG A 119 12.38 3.94 24.58
C ARG A 119 11.97 5.40 24.70
N THR A 120 12.91 6.34 24.58
CA THR A 120 12.71 7.77 24.91
C THR A 120 13.28 8.75 23.89
N ASN A 121 13.86 8.28 22.77
CA ASN A 121 14.31 9.18 21.71
C ASN A 121 13.12 9.73 20.88
N ASP A 122 13.41 10.66 19.99
CA ASP A 122 12.36 11.36 19.21
C ASP A 122 11.53 10.42 18.34
N LYS A 123 12.05 9.23 18.00
CA LYS A 123 11.34 8.21 17.23
C LYS A 123 10.84 7.03 18.06
N ALA A 124 10.95 7.11 19.37
CA ALA A 124 10.57 6.00 20.26
C ALA A 124 9.13 5.49 20.02
N ASP A 125 8.20 6.38 19.66
CA ASP A 125 6.79 6.08 19.42
C ASP A 125 6.39 6.12 17.92
N TRP A 126 7.36 5.93 17.04
CA TRP A 126 7.09 5.93 15.59
C TRP A 126 6.61 4.58 15.05
N TYR A 127 6.85 3.50 15.80
CA TYR A 127 6.43 2.14 15.49
C TYR A 127 5.61 1.55 16.61
N ILE A 128 4.97 0.42 16.36
CA ILE A 128 4.12 -0.25 17.36
C ILE A 128 5.00 -1.16 18.23
N TRP A 129 5.38 -0.65 19.39
CA TRP A 129 6.16 -1.37 20.40
C TRP A 129 5.30 -1.78 21.57
N ARG A 130 5.55 -2.96 22.14
CA ARG A 130 4.91 -3.42 23.38
C ARG A 130 5.89 -4.22 24.24
N ASP A 131 5.72 -4.14 25.54
CA ASP A 131 6.43 -5.01 26.49
C ASP A 131 5.93 -6.46 26.33
N ALA A 132 6.76 -7.42 26.71
CA ALA A 132 6.36 -8.80 26.84
C ALA A 132 5.26 -8.96 27.90
N LYS A 133 4.45 -10.00 27.79
CA LYS A 133 3.56 -10.43 28.88
C LYS A 133 4.41 -10.86 30.10
N GLU A 134 3.78 -11.04 31.27
CA GLU A 134 4.46 -11.44 32.51
C GLU A 134 5.25 -12.77 32.38
N ASP A 135 4.79 -13.66 31.50
CA ASP A 135 5.45 -14.92 31.20
C ASP A 135 6.54 -14.82 30.11
N GLY A 136 6.82 -13.62 29.63
CA GLY A 136 7.80 -13.34 28.57
C GLY A 136 7.25 -13.51 27.14
N SER A 137 6.03 -13.97 26.97
CA SER A 137 5.42 -14.17 25.65
C SER A 137 5.07 -12.87 24.93
N ALA A 138 4.78 -13.00 23.60
CA ALA A 138 4.39 -11.89 22.77
C ALA A 138 3.08 -11.22 23.25
N PRO A 139 2.88 -9.91 22.95
CA PRO A 139 1.73 -9.14 23.41
C PRO A 139 0.37 -9.70 23.01
N THR A 140 0.29 -10.33 21.84
CA THR A 140 -0.93 -11.01 21.36
C THR A 140 -0.57 -12.27 20.57
N ASN A 141 -1.55 -13.14 20.35
CA ASN A 141 -1.43 -14.35 19.56
C ASN A 141 -1.65 -14.12 18.05
N TRP A 142 -1.29 -12.96 17.53
CA TRP A 142 -1.57 -12.64 16.14
C TRP A 142 -0.58 -13.30 15.18
N ARG A 143 -1.13 -13.80 14.05
CA ARG A 143 -0.39 -14.34 12.91
C ARG A 143 -0.25 -13.24 11.86
N SER A 144 1.00 -13.02 11.40
CA SER A 144 1.31 -12.15 10.26
C SER A 144 0.59 -12.62 8.97
N ILE A 145 0.37 -11.69 8.05
CA ILE A 145 -0.17 -12.01 6.71
C ILE A 145 0.72 -13.02 5.98
N PHE A 146 2.03 -12.93 6.14
CA PHE A 146 2.99 -13.86 5.50
C PHE A 146 3.27 -15.12 6.33
N GLY A 147 2.52 -15.30 7.43
CA GLY A 147 2.66 -16.46 8.31
C GLY A 147 3.61 -16.22 9.49
N GLY A 148 3.54 -17.10 10.49
CA GLY A 148 4.27 -16.95 11.73
C GLY A 148 3.70 -15.85 12.65
N PRO A 149 4.30 -15.66 13.85
CA PRO A 149 3.88 -14.61 14.79
C PRO A 149 4.05 -13.21 14.18
N ALA A 150 3.10 -12.31 14.46
CA ALA A 150 3.16 -10.91 14.03
C ALA A 150 3.99 -10.01 14.95
N TRP A 151 4.60 -10.56 15.97
CA TRP A 151 5.44 -9.86 16.95
C TRP A 151 6.84 -10.43 16.97
N THR A 152 7.84 -9.57 16.88
CA THR A 152 9.25 -9.96 16.98
C THR A 152 9.92 -9.22 18.12
N TRP A 153 10.69 -9.95 18.93
CA TRP A 153 11.45 -9.38 20.04
C TRP A 153 12.66 -8.60 19.53
N CYS A 154 12.81 -7.39 20.01
CA CYS A 154 14.00 -6.55 19.77
C CYS A 154 14.88 -6.53 21.02
N GLU A 155 16.03 -7.18 20.92
CA GLU A 155 16.96 -7.29 22.05
C GLU A 155 17.54 -5.94 22.47
N GLU A 156 17.81 -5.04 21.51
CA GLU A 156 18.34 -3.70 21.79
C GLU A 156 17.37 -2.86 22.63
N ARG A 157 16.06 -2.97 22.34
CA ARG A 157 15.02 -2.18 22.99
C ARG A 157 14.34 -2.91 24.15
N GLN A 158 14.49 -4.23 24.25
CA GLN A 158 13.81 -5.07 25.23
C GLN A 158 12.27 -4.92 25.14
N GLN A 159 11.75 -4.91 23.91
CA GLN A 159 10.32 -4.88 23.59
C GLN A 159 10.04 -5.68 22.31
N TYR A 160 8.80 -6.09 22.14
CA TYR A 160 8.28 -6.59 20.87
C TYR A 160 7.87 -5.44 19.96
N TYR A 161 8.16 -5.56 18.66
CA TYR A 161 7.55 -4.73 17.64
C TYR A 161 6.55 -5.53 16.80
N LEU A 162 5.49 -4.85 16.34
CA LEU A 162 4.48 -5.41 15.47
C LEU A 162 4.94 -5.35 14.01
N HIS A 163 4.70 -6.42 13.27
CA HIS A 163 4.81 -6.44 11.82
C HIS A 163 3.60 -7.19 11.23
N THR A 164 2.80 -6.49 10.45
CA THR A 164 1.64 -7.08 9.78
C THR A 164 2.06 -8.06 8.69
N PHE A 165 3.22 -7.82 8.07
CA PHE A 165 3.80 -8.59 6.97
C PHE A 165 5.11 -9.29 7.41
N ALA A 166 6.21 -9.15 6.67
CA ALA A 166 7.48 -9.76 7.03
C ALA A 166 8.06 -9.19 8.34
N VAL A 167 8.93 -9.94 8.98
CA VAL A 167 9.66 -9.52 10.19
C VAL A 167 10.43 -8.21 9.94
N GLU A 168 10.95 -8.05 8.74
CA GLU A 168 11.71 -6.88 8.29
C GLU A 168 10.84 -5.68 7.92
N GLN A 169 9.50 -5.77 8.14
CA GLN A 169 8.54 -4.71 7.81
C GLN A 169 7.80 -4.22 9.07
N PRO A 170 8.48 -3.52 10.01
CA PRO A 170 7.87 -3.03 11.23
C PRO A 170 6.76 -2.01 10.95
N ASP A 171 5.61 -2.17 11.62
CA ASP A 171 4.41 -1.36 11.46
C ASP A 171 4.58 0.05 12.06
N LEU A 172 4.27 1.07 11.27
CA LEU A 172 4.26 2.46 11.69
C LEU A 172 3.11 2.77 12.64
N ASN A 173 3.36 3.64 13.60
CA ASN A 173 2.36 4.14 14.55
C ASN A 173 1.60 5.35 13.98
N TRP A 174 0.55 5.11 13.21
CA TRP A 174 -0.30 6.18 12.66
C TRP A 174 -1.05 7.00 13.72
N ALA A 175 -1.16 6.54 14.96
CA ALA A 175 -1.69 7.35 16.05
C ALA A 175 -0.78 8.55 16.37
N ASN A 176 0.53 8.42 16.09
CA ASN A 176 1.50 9.51 16.26
C ASN A 176 1.39 10.52 15.10
N PRO A 177 1.03 11.80 15.37
CA PRO A 177 0.90 12.81 14.31
C PRO A 177 2.22 13.13 13.60
N ALA A 178 3.38 12.96 14.25
CA ALA A 178 4.68 13.18 13.62
C ALA A 178 4.97 12.12 12.53
N VAL A 179 4.54 10.88 12.72
CA VAL A 179 4.60 9.82 11.70
C VAL A 179 3.76 10.22 10.51
N ARG A 180 2.50 10.62 10.72
CA ARG A 180 1.61 11.03 9.64
C ARG A 180 2.18 12.20 8.85
N GLN A 181 2.70 13.22 9.55
CA GLN A 181 3.30 14.39 8.88
C GLN A 181 4.50 13.98 8.01
N ALA A 182 5.39 13.14 8.51
CA ALA A 182 6.55 12.67 7.74
C ALA A 182 6.13 11.88 6.47
N LEU A 183 5.05 11.09 6.55
CA LEU A 183 4.50 10.39 5.40
C LEU A 183 3.85 11.37 4.39
N TYR A 184 3.17 12.43 4.89
CA TYR A 184 2.61 13.47 4.02
C TYR A 184 3.71 14.25 3.30
N ASP A 185 4.79 14.59 4.00
CA ASP A 185 5.95 15.28 3.41
C ASP A 185 6.60 14.44 2.31
N ALA A 186 6.71 13.13 2.51
CA ALA A 186 7.21 12.19 1.50
C ALA A 186 6.30 12.13 0.26
N ALA A 187 4.97 12.09 0.44
CA ALA A 187 4.06 12.12 -0.70
C ALA A 187 4.08 13.46 -1.44
N ASN A 188 4.12 14.58 -0.70
CA ASN A 188 4.18 15.92 -1.30
C ASN A 188 5.48 16.12 -2.09
N PHE A 189 6.62 15.57 -1.64
CA PHE A 189 7.85 15.56 -2.40
C PHE A 189 7.66 15.00 -3.83
N TRP A 190 6.91 13.90 -3.98
CA TRP A 190 6.65 13.31 -5.29
C TRP A 190 5.61 14.10 -6.10
N ILE A 191 4.62 14.72 -5.45
CA ILE A 191 3.68 15.64 -6.11
C ILE A 191 4.44 16.81 -6.70
N ASP A 192 5.36 17.42 -5.96
CA ASP A 192 6.20 18.54 -6.42
C ASP A 192 7.10 18.15 -7.60
N LYS A 193 7.52 16.88 -7.68
CA LYS A 193 8.21 16.33 -8.84
C LYS A 193 7.28 16.15 -10.05
N GLY A 194 5.98 16.17 -9.85
CA GLY A 194 4.98 16.16 -10.91
C GLY A 194 4.48 14.77 -11.28
N VAL A 195 4.45 13.82 -10.34
CA VAL A 195 3.75 12.54 -10.53
C VAL A 195 2.26 12.76 -10.75
N GLY A 196 1.61 11.83 -11.43
CA GLY A 196 0.18 11.89 -11.77
C GLY A 196 -0.73 11.33 -10.69
N GLY A 197 -0.17 10.72 -9.66
CA GLY A 197 -0.95 10.12 -8.58
C GLY A 197 -0.26 9.00 -7.85
N PHE A 198 -1.05 8.28 -7.04
CA PHE A 198 -0.55 7.22 -6.19
C PHE A 198 -1.46 5.99 -6.17
N ARG A 199 -0.84 4.83 -6.16
CA ARG A 199 -1.42 3.62 -5.61
C ARG A 199 -0.99 3.51 -4.14
N ILE A 200 -1.91 3.24 -3.24
CA ILE A 200 -1.63 3.19 -1.81
C ILE A 200 -1.77 1.75 -1.33
N ASP A 201 -0.66 1.20 -0.86
CA ASP A 201 -0.52 -0.18 -0.43
C ASP A 201 -1.20 -0.43 0.91
N ALA A 202 -1.85 -1.60 1.05
CA ALA A 202 -2.29 -2.20 2.30
C ALA A 202 -2.92 -1.23 3.33
N ILE A 203 -3.62 -0.21 2.85
CA ILE A 203 -4.06 0.95 3.65
C ILE A 203 -5.04 0.60 4.77
N VAL A 204 -5.68 -0.56 4.69
CA VAL A 204 -6.65 -1.03 5.70
C VAL A 204 -6.03 -1.35 7.06
N TYR A 205 -4.72 -1.50 7.11
CA TYR A 205 -4.00 -1.91 8.32
C TYR A 205 -3.37 -0.76 9.10
N ILE A 206 -3.38 0.48 8.60
CA ILE A 206 -2.68 1.62 9.21
C ILE A 206 -3.16 1.96 10.63
N LYS A 207 -4.45 1.75 10.92
CA LYS A 207 -5.00 2.01 12.24
C LYS A 207 -5.07 0.72 13.06
N LYS A 208 -4.41 0.73 14.22
CA LYS A 208 -4.50 -0.36 15.18
C LYS A 208 -5.62 -0.07 16.20
N PRO A 209 -6.29 -1.09 16.75
CA PRO A 209 -7.23 -0.90 17.84
C PRO A 209 -6.53 -0.32 19.07
N ALA A 210 -7.25 0.47 19.89
CA ALA A 210 -6.69 1.11 21.07
C ALA A 210 -6.18 0.08 22.10
N VAL A 211 -6.86 -1.06 22.19
CA VAL A 211 -6.46 -2.18 23.04
C VAL A 211 -6.10 -3.36 22.13
N LEU A 212 -4.88 -3.84 22.26
CA LEU A 212 -4.41 -5.03 21.56
C LEU A 212 -4.72 -6.26 22.43
N ALA A 213 -5.53 -7.17 21.92
CA ALA A 213 -5.96 -8.36 22.65
C ALA A 213 -5.77 -9.61 21.79
N ASP A 214 -5.66 -10.75 22.44
CA ASP A 214 -5.64 -12.05 21.76
C ASP A 214 -6.93 -12.25 20.96
N GLY A 215 -6.78 -12.76 19.74
CA GLY A 215 -7.90 -13.13 18.88
C GLY A 215 -8.27 -14.61 19.02
N PRO A 216 -9.43 -15.02 18.48
CA PRO A 216 -9.80 -16.44 18.39
C PRO A 216 -8.79 -17.18 17.51
N VAL A 217 -8.26 -18.29 18.00
CA VAL A 217 -7.36 -19.15 17.22
C VAL A 217 -8.09 -19.66 15.97
N ASP A 218 -7.49 -19.45 14.81
CA ASP A 218 -8.06 -19.80 13.51
C ASP A 218 -7.12 -20.65 12.61
N GLY A 219 -6.02 -21.11 13.17
CA GLY A 219 -5.05 -21.97 12.48
C GLY A 219 -4.47 -23.05 13.38
N ALA A 220 -3.86 -24.08 12.77
CA ALA A 220 -3.20 -25.17 13.47
C ALA A 220 -1.94 -24.73 14.25
N ASP A 221 -1.44 -23.53 14.01
CA ASP A 221 -0.30 -22.89 14.66
C ASP A 221 -0.65 -22.25 16.03
N GLY A 222 -1.92 -22.27 16.42
CA GLY A 222 -2.38 -21.67 17.68
C GLY A 222 -2.50 -20.15 17.62
N LEU A 223 -2.41 -19.52 16.45
CA LEU A 223 -2.47 -18.09 16.24
C LEU A 223 -3.83 -17.64 15.67
N SER A 224 -4.05 -16.33 15.70
CA SER A 224 -5.22 -15.65 15.12
C SER A 224 -4.77 -14.78 13.96
N SER A 225 -5.48 -14.79 12.84
CA SER A 225 -5.18 -13.94 11.69
C SER A 225 -5.19 -12.46 12.06
N ILE A 226 -4.08 -11.76 11.85
CA ILE A 226 -3.97 -10.32 12.09
C ILE A 226 -4.96 -9.52 11.24
N HIS A 227 -5.29 -9.98 10.04
CA HIS A 227 -6.30 -9.35 9.19
C HIS A 227 -7.62 -9.18 9.93
N LYS A 228 -8.09 -10.23 10.59
CA LYS A 228 -9.34 -10.20 11.38
C LYS A 228 -9.28 -9.24 12.58
N MET A 229 -8.08 -8.95 13.07
CA MET A 229 -7.87 -8.18 14.30
C MET A 229 -7.69 -6.68 14.04
N ILE A 230 -7.11 -6.29 12.90
CA ILE A 230 -6.73 -4.89 12.67
C ILE A 230 -7.24 -4.30 11.35
N ALA A 231 -7.72 -5.11 10.38
CA ALA A 231 -8.21 -4.56 9.13
C ALA A 231 -9.44 -3.66 9.36
N ASN A 232 -9.44 -2.51 8.72
CA ASN A 232 -10.57 -1.56 8.79
C ASN A 232 -10.96 -1.15 10.22
N THR A 233 -10.00 -1.05 11.13
CA THR A 233 -10.26 -0.62 12.51
C THR A 233 -11.13 0.65 12.55
N PRO A 234 -12.20 0.68 13.37
CA PRO A 234 -13.10 1.83 13.46
C PRO A 234 -12.38 3.17 13.65
N GLY A 235 -12.76 4.19 12.87
CA GLY A 235 -12.12 5.49 12.83
C GLY A 235 -10.90 5.57 11.89
N ILE A 236 -10.62 4.55 11.09
CA ILE A 236 -9.56 4.60 10.06
C ILE A 236 -9.83 5.73 9.05
N LEU A 237 -11.08 5.98 8.71
CA LEU A 237 -11.46 7.04 7.79
C LEU A 237 -11.04 8.44 8.25
N ASP A 238 -10.90 8.68 9.56
CA ASP A 238 -10.40 9.96 10.08
C ASP A 238 -8.96 10.21 9.63
N PHE A 239 -8.11 9.18 9.69
CA PHE A 239 -6.74 9.24 9.19
C PHE A 239 -6.69 9.41 7.65
N LEU A 240 -7.55 8.69 6.93
CA LEU A 240 -7.59 8.75 5.48
C LEU A 240 -8.07 10.12 4.97
N HIS A 241 -9.07 10.72 5.62
CA HIS A 241 -9.50 12.08 5.31
C HIS A 241 -8.46 13.13 5.71
N GLU A 242 -7.71 12.93 6.80
CA GLU A 242 -6.57 13.78 7.14
C GLU A 242 -5.49 13.69 6.06
N PHE A 243 -5.14 12.48 5.62
CA PHE A 243 -4.20 12.23 4.53
C PHE A 243 -4.63 12.93 3.24
N ARG A 244 -5.90 12.76 2.84
CA ARG A 244 -6.45 13.44 1.67
C ARG A 244 -6.28 14.96 1.75
N ARG A 245 -6.69 15.58 2.85
CA ARG A 245 -6.61 17.04 3.02
C ARG A 245 -5.19 17.59 2.97
N ASN A 246 -4.21 16.82 3.46
CA ASN A 246 -2.82 17.29 3.55
C ASN A 246 -1.99 16.98 2.30
N VAL A 247 -2.48 16.07 1.43
CA VAL A 247 -1.68 15.58 0.29
C VAL A 247 -2.43 15.67 -1.03
N PHE A 248 -3.71 15.27 -1.09
CA PHE A 248 -4.39 15.09 -2.37
C PHE A 248 -5.24 16.28 -2.78
N ASP A 249 -5.88 16.96 -1.83
CA ASP A 249 -6.76 18.08 -2.12
C ASP A 249 -6.00 19.24 -2.76
N GLY A 250 -6.58 19.82 -3.83
CA GLY A 250 -5.96 20.90 -4.58
C GLY A 250 -5.06 20.46 -5.74
N HIS A 251 -4.76 19.17 -5.87
CA HIS A 251 -3.94 18.61 -6.94
C HIS A 251 -4.78 17.84 -7.98
N ASP A 252 -4.40 17.92 -9.27
CA ASP A 252 -5.00 17.11 -10.34
C ASP A 252 -4.31 15.73 -10.42
N ILE A 253 -4.42 14.98 -9.37
CA ILE A 253 -3.84 13.65 -9.24
C ILE A 253 -4.92 12.57 -9.10
N PHE A 254 -4.52 11.35 -9.36
CA PHE A 254 -5.28 10.13 -9.21
C PHE A 254 -4.82 9.35 -7.98
N THR A 255 -5.76 8.76 -7.25
CA THR A 255 -5.42 7.88 -6.13
C THR A 255 -6.23 6.58 -6.20
N VAL A 256 -5.56 5.45 -6.05
CA VAL A 256 -6.20 4.15 -5.88
C VAL A 256 -5.59 3.44 -4.68
N ALA A 257 -6.40 3.06 -3.71
CA ALA A 257 -5.92 2.39 -2.51
C ALA A 257 -6.26 0.90 -2.53
N GLU A 258 -5.33 0.09 -2.05
CA GLU A 258 -5.54 -1.34 -1.84
C GLU A 258 -6.25 -1.57 -0.51
N ALA A 259 -7.48 -2.10 -0.57
CA ALA A 259 -8.34 -2.17 0.60
C ALA A 259 -9.09 -3.51 0.70
N ASN A 260 -8.35 -4.58 0.99
CA ASN A 260 -8.94 -5.88 1.25
C ASN A 260 -9.87 -5.83 2.48
N GLY A 261 -11.07 -6.42 2.35
CA GLY A 261 -12.07 -6.44 3.41
C GLY A 261 -12.99 -5.20 3.48
N VAL A 262 -12.82 -4.20 2.61
CA VAL A 262 -13.83 -3.15 2.40
C VAL A 262 -14.94 -3.73 1.54
N THR A 263 -16.17 -3.69 2.07
CA THR A 263 -17.34 -4.26 1.37
C THR A 263 -17.94 -3.25 0.38
N PRO A 264 -18.73 -3.71 -0.61
CA PRO A 264 -19.47 -2.79 -1.49
C PRO A 264 -20.36 -1.78 -0.73
N ALA A 265 -20.88 -2.16 0.44
CA ALA A 265 -21.67 -1.25 1.28
C ALA A 265 -20.85 -0.09 1.87
N ASP A 266 -19.56 -0.30 2.10
CA ASP A 266 -18.64 0.70 2.66
C ASP A 266 -17.99 1.58 1.59
N LEU A 267 -17.92 1.13 0.33
CA LEU A 267 -17.25 1.85 -0.77
C LEU A 267 -17.61 3.33 -0.88
N PRO A 268 -18.91 3.75 -0.73
CA PRO A 268 -19.28 5.16 -0.82
C PRO A 268 -18.60 6.08 0.20
N ARG A 269 -18.06 5.53 1.30
CA ARG A 269 -17.32 6.28 2.32
C ARG A 269 -15.83 6.38 2.01
N TRP A 270 -15.33 5.50 1.15
CA TRP A 270 -13.90 5.41 0.80
C TRP A 270 -13.56 6.14 -0.48
N VAL A 271 -14.47 6.19 -1.44
CA VAL A 271 -14.20 6.70 -2.78
C VAL A 271 -15.12 7.85 -3.18
N GLY A 272 -14.64 8.65 -4.15
CA GLY A 272 -15.43 9.71 -4.77
C GLY A 272 -15.27 11.06 -4.10
N LYS A 273 -16.25 11.94 -4.34
CA LYS A 273 -16.17 13.35 -3.93
C LYS A 273 -15.97 13.51 -2.43
N ASP A 274 -16.67 12.72 -1.63
CA ASP A 274 -16.65 12.77 -0.17
C ASP A 274 -15.81 11.64 0.44
N GLY A 275 -15.25 10.74 -0.37
CA GLY A 275 -14.35 9.66 0.05
C GLY A 275 -12.90 10.09 0.17
N ALA A 276 -12.05 9.22 0.66
CA ALA A 276 -10.64 9.49 0.85
C ALA A 276 -9.83 9.40 -0.46
N PHE A 277 -10.27 8.57 -1.42
CA PHE A 277 -9.54 8.22 -2.63
C PHE A 277 -10.39 8.39 -3.89
N SER A 278 -9.74 8.48 -5.05
CA SER A 278 -10.43 8.48 -6.35
C SER A 278 -11.09 7.14 -6.64
N MET A 279 -10.39 6.06 -6.35
CA MET A 279 -10.82 4.66 -6.55
C MET A 279 -10.26 3.76 -5.45
N LEU A 280 -10.75 2.52 -5.41
CA LEU A 280 -10.31 1.51 -4.46
C LEU A 280 -10.14 0.17 -5.15
N PHE A 281 -9.01 -0.49 -4.98
CA PHE A 281 -8.89 -1.91 -5.23
C PHE A 281 -9.56 -2.65 -4.08
N GLU A 282 -10.80 -3.06 -4.29
CA GLU A 282 -11.53 -3.92 -3.37
C GLU A 282 -11.51 -5.35 -3.91
N PHE A 283 -11.55 -6.32 -3.03
CA PHE A 283 -11.19 -7.70 -3.35
C PHE A 283 -12.39 -8.66 -3.45
N SER A 284 -13.61 -8.17 -3.43
CA SER A 284 -14.80 -9.04 -3.45
C SER A 284 -14.82 -10.03 -4.62
N HIS A 285 -14.32 -9.62 -5.79
CA HIS A 285 -14.28 -10.47 -6.98
C HIS A 285 -13.04 -11.38 -7.05
N THR A 286 -11.91 -10.95 -6.49
CA THR A 286 -10.68 -11.76 -6.45
C THR A 286 -10.68 -12.76 -5.31
N ASN A 287 -11.41 -12.49 -4.23
CA ASN A 287 -11.53 -13.38 -3.08
C ASN A 287 -12.60 -14.49 -3.26
N LEU A 288 -13.23 -14.59 -4.42
CA LEU A 288 -14.26 -15.63 -4.69
C LEU A 288 -13.72 -17.06 -4.59
N GLU A 289 -12.42 -17.22 -4.75
CA GLU A 289 -11.73 -18.51 -4.69
C GLU A 289 -11.44 -18.96 -3.26
N PHE A 290 -11.55 -18.04 -2.29
CA PHE A 290 -11.17 -18.29 -0.90
C PHE A 290 -12.44 -18.35 -0.04
N PRO A 291 -12.62 -19.39 0.77
CA PRO A 291 -13.68 -19.41 1.77
C PRO A 291 -13.41 -18.35 2.84
N ASP A 292 -14.47 -17.82 3.44
CA ASP A 292 -14.44 -16.69 4.39
C ASP A 292 -13.49 -16.86 5.59
N ASP A 293 -13.03 -18.09 5.84
CA ASP A 293 -12.24 -18.46 7.02
C ASP A 293 -10.83 -18.96 6.72
N GLU A 294 -10.43 -19.12 5.46
CA GLU A 294 -9.14 -19.73 5.11
C GLU A 294 -8.20 -18.78 4.40
N VAL A 295 -6.95 -18.80 4.86
CA VAL A 295 -5.80 -18.14 4.24
C VAL A 295 -5.49 -18.82 2.89
N TRP A 296 -5.46 -18.08 1.82
CA TRP A 296 -4.81 -18.17 0.50
C TRP A 296 -4.36 -19.56 -0.07
N CYS A 297 -4.59 -20.66 0.59
CA CYS A 297 -4.00 -21.95 0.24
C CYS A 297 -4.99 -22.95 -0.34
N ARG A 298 -6.27 -22.59 -0.50
CA ARG A 298 -7.28 -23.50 -1.04
C ARG A 298 -8.28 -22.76 -1.93
N ALA A 299 -8.08 -22.87 -3.23
CA ALA A 299 -9.04 -22.34 -4.19
C ALA A 299 -10.30 -23.21 -4.23
N GLU A 300 -11.46 -22.58 -4.15
CA GLU A 300 -12.76 -23.22 -4.39
C GLU A 300 -13.30 -22.87 -5.78
N THR A 301 -14.07 -23.79 -6.35
CA THR A 301 -14.77 -23.51 -7.59
C THR A 301 -16.00 -22.64 -7.32
N TRP A 302 -16.17 -21.59 -8.11
CA TRP A 302 -17.30 -20.67 -7.99
C TRP A 302 -18.04 -20.49 -9.33
N PRO A 303 -19.37 -20.28 -9.33
CA PRO A 303 -20.13 -20.06 -10.55
C PRO A 303 -19.88 -18.64 -11.07
N LEU A 304 -19.85 -18.47 -12.40
CA LEU A 304 -19.69 -17.16 -13.07
C LEU A 304 -20.69 -16.10 -12.58
N THR A 305 -21.85 -16.51 -12.09
CA THR A 305 -22.84 -15.61 -11.49
C THR A 305 -22.35 -14.91 -10.22
N LYS A 306 -21.48 -15.54 -9.43
CA LYS A 306 -20.84 -14.89 -8.27
C LYS A 306 -19.90 -13.77 -8.71
N LEU A 307 -19.05 -14.01 -9.72
CA LEU A 307 -18.16 -12.97 -10.27
C LEU A 307 -18.97 -11.79 -10.80
N LYS A 308 -19.98 -12.07 -11.63
CA LYS A 308 -20.86 -11.04 -12.18
C LYS A 308 -21.52 -10.22 -11.07
N LYS A 309 -21.99 -10.89 -10.01
CA LYS A 309 -22.59 -10.21 -8.87
C LYS A 309 -21.60 -9.31 -8.13
N ALA A 310 -20.41 -9.83 -7.78
CA ALA A 310 -19.39 -9.07 -7.07
C ALA A 310 -19.00 -7.79 -7.83
N LEU A 311 -18.67 -7.91 -9.13
CA LEU A 311 -18.34 -6.76 -9.98
C LEU A 311 -19.53 -5.77 -10.10
N SER A 312 -20.76 -6.26 -10.24
CA SER A 312 -21.93 -5.39 -10.35
C SER A 312 -22.23 -4.66 -9.05
N ASP A 313 -22.12 -5.33 -7.90
CA ASP A 313 -22.37 -4.72 -6.59
C ASP A 313 -21.38 -3.57 -6.34
N SER A 314 -20.10 -3.78 -6.62
CA SER A 314 -19.06 -2.77 -6.44
C SER A 314 -19.22 -1.58 -7.41
N GLN A 315 -19.55 -1.84 -8.68
CA GLN A 315 -19.84 -0.78 -9.63
C GLN A 315 -21.07 0.05 -9.23
N GLN A 316 -22.15 -0.60 -8.79
CA GLN A 316 -23.37 0.08 -8.34
C GLN A 316 -23.12 0.91 -7.09
N ALA A 317 -22.34 0.39 -6.14
CA ALA A 317 -22.01 1.10 -4.91
C ALA A 317 -21.22 2.39 -5.16
N THR A 318 -20.40 2.43 -6.21
CA THR A 318 -19.56 3.60 -6.55
C THR A 318 -20.20 4.54 -7.57
N ALA A 319 -21.24 4.11 -8.30
CA ALA A 319 -21.79 4.82 -9.46
C ALA A 319 -22.27 6.25 -9.18
N ALA A 320 -22.73 6.53 -7.96
CA ALA A 320 -23.25 7.86 -7.62
C ALA A 320 -22.16 8.86 -7.21
N ASN A 321 -21.08 8.41 -6.60
CA ASN A 321 -20.11 9.27 -5.90
C ASN A 321 -18.66 9.07 -6.29
N GLY A 322 -18.33 7.99 -6.98
CA GLY A 322 -16.96 7.59 -7.25
C GLY A 322 -16.75 6.94 -8.60
N TRP A 323 -15.69 6.20 -8.71
CA TRP A 323 -15.30 5.43 -9.89
C TRP A 323 -14.79 4.08 -9.46
N TYR A 324 -15.16 3.00 -10.17
CA TYR A 324 -14.71 1.64 -9.87
C TYR A 324 -13.61 1.23 -10.84
N PRO A 325 -12.40 0.89 -10.35
CA PRO A 325 -11.35 0.33 -11.21
C PRO A 325 -11.69 -1.12 -11.51
N ILE A 326 -11.64 -1.50 -12.77
CA ILE A 326 -11.76 -2.90 -13.17
C ILE A 326 -10.36 -3.48 -13.23
N PHE A 327 -10.12 -4.52 -12.46
CA PHE A 327 -8.90 -5.33 -12.48
C PHE A 327 -9.26 -6.79 -12.22
N PHE A 328 -8.45 -7.73 -12.69
CA PHE A 328 -8.70 -9.17 -12.54
C PHE A 328 -7.55 -9.92 -11.89
N GLU A 329 -6.41 -9.29 -11.75
CA GLU A 329 -5.19 -9.86 -11.18
C GLU A 329 -4.58 -8.86 -10.20
N ASN A 330 -3.92 -9.39 -9.18
CA ASN A 330 -3.06 -8.66 -8.26
C ASN A 330 -1.67 -9.29 -8.28
N HIS A 331 -0.67 -8.56 -7.82
CA HIS A 331 0.70 -9.05 -7.78
C HIS A 331 1.06 -9.67 -6.45
#